data_ed6ffe517dbbc3725c23a8e21bc8ee79
#
_entry.id   ed6ffe517dbbc3725c23a8e21bc8ee79
#
_cell.length_a   1.000
_cell.length_b   1.000
_cell.length_c   1.000
_cell.angle_alpha   90.00
_cell.angle_beta   90.00
_cell.angle_gamma   90.00
#
_symmetry.space_group_name_H-M   'P 1'
#
loop_
_entity.id
_entity.type
_entity.pdbx_description
1 polymer ?
#
loop_
_entity_poly.entity_id
_entity_poly.type
_entity_poly.pdbx_seq_one_letter_code
_entity_poly.pdbx_strand_id
1 'polypeptide(L)'
;GSNYTLVGMIPGDSSYQQGNSNIPTEVGGLYVYIGLNGSVAAASGAATAGTATATFAVGDILGWAFDAENGTLQCYKNGVSQGTQFTNIRTDIGWVFCVTDYDNSATATYVINFGQRAFAYTAPSNYKALCTAALSDPTIADGSTAFDTKVWSGNSTYPRSITGLNFSPDLIWLKNRTSAYDHVLMDAIRGTGTTKWLSSNLTSAEGVNYANANVTSLDANGFTIGSTAGTDILNQSGTATVGWAWDGGTSNTTIAAGSLNSSVYNQSAVWSGMCSPAPSSGTYVQGFDGNLTSVFASGISAGSYFTFTPTGGLTFSNSVRVYMGNVSGASYQYNGGTTGSLPINSWTTVATGGGTMTSLGVTRNVLDVHGWFAIEVDGKLLVDSDVTPPNVPSIPSTVRANPSAGFSIVKWTGTGSAATVAHGIAAPKFIITKSLANATNWVTGHDSIGWGNFLFLDTTDAQGASAAVWNNTAPDSNVFSVASSSYINPAGSDVIAYCFSPVEQYSSFGSYLGNGSADGPFVFTGFRPRFVMTKASSASGLWNLHDTERSNSNPASKLLWADSSSQEVDYAGGDFTIDCLSNGFKARASTSSLNSSGVTYIYIAFASHPFKTARAR
;
A
#
# COMPACT_ATOMS: atom_id res chain seq x y z
N GLY A 1 -27.66 -31.90 30.02
CA GLY A 1 -28.02 -31.00 28.95
C GLY A 1 -26.93 -30.97 27.92
N SER A 2 -27.27 -31.11 26.66
CA SER A 2 -26.34 -31.08 25.53
C SER A 2 -25.95 -29.63 25.23
N ASN A 3 -24.87 -29.13 25.78
CA ASN A 3 -24.41 -27.78 25.50
C ASN A 3 -23.61 -27.76 24.20
N TYR A 4 -24.25 -27.41 23.10
CA TYR A 4 -23.58 -27.16 21.82
C TYR A 4 -23.04 -25.71 21.79
N THR A 5 -22.00 -25.44 22.56
CA THR A 5 -21.27 -24.18 22.44
C THR A 5 -20.25 -24.29 21.31
N LEU A 6 -20.28 -23.35 20.39
CA LEU A 6 -19.31 -23.20 19.34
C LEU A 6 -18.44 -21.97 19.63
N VAL A 7 -17.13 -22.17 19.59
CA VAL A 7 -16.16 -21.09 19.79
C VAL A 7 -15.17 -21.10 18.64
N GLY A 8 -14.94 -19.95 18.00
CA GLY A 8 -14.06 -19.93 16.85
C GLY A 8 -13.95 -18.60 16.14
N MET A 9 -13.69 -18.63 14.84
CA MET A 9 -13.51 -17.45 13.98
C MET A 9 -14.38 -17.55 12.72
N ILE A 10 -14.85 -16.40 12.27
CA ILE A 10 -15.58 -16.19 11.01
C ILE A 10 -14.93 -15.06 10.21
N PRO A 11 -15.07 -15.02 8.87
CA PRO A 11 -14.66 -13.86 8.07
C PRO A 11 -15.34 -12.59 8.53
N GLY A 12 -14.59 -11.49 8.61
CA GLY A 12 -15.11 -10.19 9.06
C GLY A 12 -16.08 -9.53 8.08
N ASP A 13 -16.07 -9.94 6.83
CA ASP A 13 -16.99 -9.51 5.75
C ASP A 13 -18.24 -10.39 5.62
N SER A 14 -18.38 -11.42 6.48
CA SER A 14 -19.53 -12.32 6.42
C SER A 14 -20.82 -11.60 6.80
N SER A 15 -21.88 -11.82 6.00
CA SER A 15 -23.25 -11.33 6.26
C SER A 15 -23.96 -12.12 7.38
N TYR A 16 -23.21 -12.77 8.27
CA TYR A 16 -23.76 -13.54 9.37
C TYR A 16 -24.59 -12.65 10.29
N GLN A 17 -25.89 -12.86 10.30
CA GLN A 17 -26.84 -12.15 11.17
C GLN A 17 -27.14 -12.99 12.40
N GLN A 18 -27.12 -12.35 13.56
CA GLN A 18 -27.54 -12.92 14.83
C GLN A 18 -28.98 -13.49 14.72
N GLY A 19 -29.15 -14.79 15.01
CA GLY A 19 -30.48 -15.41 15.07
C GLY A 19 -30.73 -16.51 14.03
N ASN A 20 -29.80 -16.86 13.17
CA ASN A 20 -29.94 -17.99 12.28
C ASN A 20 -29.41 -19.27 12.94
N SER A 21 -30.28 -20.27 13.11
CA SER A 21 -29.98 -21.53 13.79
C SER A 21 -29.12 -22.53 12.97
N ASN A 22 -28.74 -22.18 11.76
CA ASN A 22 -27.91 -23.01 10.92
C ASN A 22 -26.46 -22.50 10.94
N ILE A 23 -25.50 -23.40 11.17
CA ILE A 23 -24.09 -23.13 10.92
C ILE A 23 -24.00 -22.75 9.44
N PRO A 24 -23.52 -21.55 9.06
CA PRO A 24 -23.47 -21.14 7.66
C PRO A 24 -22.50 -22.05 6.90
N THR A 25 -23.01 -22.97 6.10
CA THR A 25 -22.20 -23.80 5.19
C THR A 25 -21.73 -23.01 3.97
N GLU A 26 -22.23 -21.78 3.79
CA GLU A 26 -21.99 -20.94 2.61
C GLU A 26 -20.97 -19.81 2.84
N VAL A 27 -20.56 -19.56 4.09
CA VAL A 27 -19.55 -18.56 4.39
C VAL A 27 -18.18 -19.22 4.31
N GLY A 28 -17.39 -18.88 3.33
CA GLY A 28 -16.06 -19.45 3.09
C GLY A 28 -15.08 -19.25 4.26
N GLY A 29 -15.25 -20.03 5.35
CA GLY A 29 -14.31 -20.00 6.44
C GLY A 29 -14.88 -19.88 7.86
N LEU A 30 -15.85 -20.70 8.26
CA LEU A 30 -16.15 -20.89 9.68
C LEU A 30 -15.14 -21.90 10.29
N TYR A 31 -14.44 -21.52 11.35
CA TYR A 31 -13.53 -22.40 12.10
C TYR A 31 -13.97 -22.45 13.55
N VAL A 32 -14.57 -23.57 13.97
CA VAL A 32 -15.15 -23.69 15.31
C VAL A 32 -14.74 -24.97 16.02
N TYR A 33 -14.69 -24.88 17.35
CA TYR A 33 -14.51 -25.96 18.28
C TYR A 33 -15.84 -26.20 19.03
N ILE A 34 -16.30 -27.44 19.03
CA ILE A 34 -17.60 -27.86 19.57
C ILE A 34 -17.40 -28.45 20.97
N GLY A 35 -17.99 -27.81 21.98
CA GLY A 35 -17.78 -28.18 23.38
C GLY A 35 -18.27 -29.59 23.76
N LEU A 36 -19.37 -30.04 23.17
CA LEU A 36 -20.01 -31.30 23.55
C LEU A 36 -19.14 -32.56 23.33
N ASN A 37 -18.45 -32.59 22.19
CA ASN A 37 -17.72 -33.80 21.76
C ASN A 37 -16.26 -33.55 21.42
N GLY A 38 -15.77 -32.33 21.59
CA GLY A 38 -14.40 -31.95 21.24
C GLY A 38 -14.13 -31.92 19.73
N SER A 39 -15.16 -32.00 18.90
CA SER A 39 -14.99 -31.91 17.44
C SER A 39 -14.60 -30.52 17.00
N VAL A 40 -13.88 -30.43 15.89
CA VAL A 40 -13.61 -29.20 15.18
C VAL A 40 -14.26 -29.24 13.81
N ALA A 41 -14.84 -28.15 13.39
CA ALA A 41 -15.52 -28.03 12.10
C ALA A 41 -15.02 -26.81 11.34
N ALA A 42 -14.75 -27.01 10.04
CA ALA A 42 -14.53 -25.95 9.07
C ALA A 42 -15.64 -26.01 8.02
N ALA A 43 -16.31 -24.89 7.78
CA ALA A 43 -17.29 -24.80 6.70
C ALA A 43 -16.61 -24.29 5.42
N SER A 44 -16.79 -25.02 4.33
CA SER A 44 -16.37 -24.83 2.93
C SER A 44 -15.14 -23.95 2.63
N GLY A 45 -14.12 -24.56 2.08
CA GLY A 45 -12.88 -23.93 1.65
C GLY A 45 -11.69 -24.89 1.79
N ALA A 46 -10.53 -24.51 1.34
CA ALA A 46 -9.33 -25.34 1.34
C ALA A 46 -8.72 -25.59 2.74
N ALA A 47 -9.37 -25.17 3.82
CA ALA A 47 -8.86 -25.38 5.17
C ALA A 47 -9.07 -26.82 5.63
N THR A 48 -8.03 -27.41 6.22
CA THR A 48 -8.06 -28.74 6.79
C THR A 48 -8.36 -28.64 8.29
N ALA A 49 -9.46 -29.23 8.72
CA ALA A 49 -9.76 -29.39 10.15
C ALA A 49 -8.85 -30.44 10.77
N GLY A 50 -8.30 -30.12 11.94
CA GLY A 50 -7.51 -31.07 12.74
C GLY A 50 -8.38 -32.09 13.43
N THR A 51 -7.73 -33.05 14.14
CA THR A 51 -8.43 -34.05 14.96
C THR A 51 -8.99 -33.41 16.22
N ALA A 52 -10.24 -33.77 16.55
CA ALA A 52 -10.86 -33.42 17.82
C ALA A 52 -10.05 -33.96 19.01
N THR A 53 -10.00 -33.21 20.11
CA THR A 53 -9.10 -33.51 21.17
C THR A 53 -9.80 -33.63 22.52
N ALA A 54 -10.24 -32.57 23.13
CA ALA A 54 -10.84 -32.63 24.45
C ALA A 54 -12.19 -31.91 24.48
N THR A 55 -13.18 -32.48 25.11
CA THR A 55 -14.42 -31.75 25.46
C THR A 55 -14.12 -30.64 26.46
N PHE A 56 -14.92 -29.59 26.49
CA PHE A 56 -14.83 -28.57 27.51
C PHE A 56 -16.14 -28.40 28.26
N ALA A 57 -16.07 -27.93 29.47
CA ALA A 57 -17.18 -27.78 30.40
C ALA A 57 -17.15 -26.40 31.09
N VAL A 58 -18.18 -26.12 31.89
CA VAL A 58 -18.23 -24.90 32.70
C VAL A 58 -17.00 -24.82 33.61
N GLY A 59 -16.32 -23.68 33.57
CA GLY A 59 -15.10 -23.41 34.32
C GLY A 59 -13.81 -23.66 33.54
N ASP A 60 -13.87 -24.33 32.38
CA ASP A 60 -12.70 -24.46 31.50
C ASP A 60 -12.35 -23.13 30.82
N ILE A 61 -11.05 -22.90 30.62
CA ILE A 61 -10.52 -21.76 29.90
C ILE A 61 -9.99 -22.22 28.55
N LEU A 62 -10.58 -21.67 27.48
CA LEU A 62 -10.12 -21.92 26.11
C LEU A 62 -9.22 -20.77 25.65
N GLY A 63 -8.03 -21.11 25.16
CA GLY A 63 -7.10 -20.18 24.52
C GLY A 63 -7.05 -20.41 23.01
N TRP A 64 -6.96 -19.36 22.24
CA TRP A 64 -6.85 -19.41 20.79
C TRP A 64 -5.60 -18.65 20.33
N ALA A 65 -4.78 -19.32 19.53
CA ALA A 65 -3.58 -18.76 18.95
C ALA A 65 -3.69 -18.81 17.42
N PHE A 66 -3.96 -17.67 16.81
CA PHE A 66 -4.09 -17.49 15.38
C PHE A 66 -2.82 -16.91 14.79
N ASP A 67 -2.23 -17.61 13.83
CA ASP A 67 -1.10 -17.17 13.02
C ASP A 67 -1.64 -16.72 11.66
N ALA A 68 -1.74 -15.39 11.50
CA ALA A 68 -2.26 -14.78 10.28
C ALA A 68 -1.27 -14.79 9.11
N GLU A 69 0.02 -15.07 9.36
CA GLU A 69 1.03 -15.16 8.29
C GLU A 69 1.01 -16.55 7.66
N ASN A 70 0.92 -17.59 8.49
CA ASN A 70 0.94 -18.99 8.05
C ASN A 70 -0.45 -19.60 7.91
N GLY A 71 -1.52 -18.86 8.22
CA GLY A 71 -2.90 -19.34 8.11
C GLY A 71 -3.18 -20.54 9.01
N THR A 72 -2.73 -20.51 10.28
CA THR A 72 -2.96 -21.59 11.23
C THR A 72 -3.67 -21.11 12.50
N LEU A 73 -4.51 -21.99 13.07
CA LEU A 73 -5.22 -21.72 14.32
C LEU A 73 -5.01 -22.89 15.29
N GLN A 74 -4.47 -22.59 16.46
CA GLN A 74 -4.25 -23.54 17.54
C GLN A 74 -5.22 -23.29 18.69
N CYS A 75 -5.73 -24.35 19.29
CA CYS A 75 -6.57 -24.27 20.49
C CYS A 75 -5.82 -24.78 21.72
N TYR A 76 -6.08 -24.15 22.85
CA TYR A 76 -5.56 -24.53 24.18
C TYR A 76 -6.74 -24.73 25.12
N LYS A 77 -6.68 -25.77 25.96
CA LYS A 77 -7.61 -25.98 27.06
C LYS A 77 -6.84 -25.92 28.38
N ASN A 78 -7.22 -25.00 29.26
CA ASN A 78 -6.57 -24.82 30.56
C ASN A 78 -5.04 -24.71 30.45
N GLY A 79 -4.56 -23.97 29.45
CA GLY A 79 -3.14 -23.78 29.18
C GLY A 79 -2.43 -24.93 28.43
N VAL A 80 -3.11 -26.04 28.20
CA VAL A 80 -2.55 -27.21 27.50
C VAL A 80 -2.94 -27.13 26.01
N SER A 81 -1.92 -27.22 25.14
CA SER A 81 -2.13 -27.22 23.69
C SER A 81 -2.97 -28.42 23.25
N GLN A 82 -3.95 -28.19 22.42
CA GLN A 82 -4.75 -29.20 21.76
C GLN A 82 -4.25 -29.49 20.32
N GLY A 83 -3.10 -28.89 19.94
CA GLY A 83 -2.52 -28.95 18.61
C GLY A 83 -3.07 -27.86 17.67
N THR A 84 -2.57 -27.88 16.44
CA THR A 84 -3.08 -27.03 15.37
C THR A 84 -4.39 -27.60 14.86
N GLN A 85 -5.47 -26.89 15.09
CA GLN A 85 -6.81 -27.35 14.74
C GLN A 85 -7.15 -27.08 13.28
N PHE A 86 -6.64 -25.98 12.73
CA PHE A 86 -6.90 -25.59 11.36
C PHE A 86 -5.64 -25.08 10.67
N THR A 87 -5.51 -25.41 9.40
CA THR A 87 -4.43 -24.95 8.51
C THR A 87 -5.02 -24.42 7.21
N ASN A 88 -4.22 -23.72 6.42
CA ASN A 88 -4.65 -23.09 5.16
C ASN A 88 -5.80 -22.10 5.34
N ILE A 89 -5.84 -21.41 6.49
CA ILE A 89 -6.77 -20.30 6.71
C ILE A 89 -6.35 -19.13 5.81
N ARG A 90 -7.31 -18.52 5.14
CA ARG A 90 -7.06 -17.35 4.31
C ARG A 90 -6.42 -16.21 5.12
N THR A 91 -5.33 -15.65 4.61
CA THR A 91 -4.57 -14.58 5.28
C THR A 91 -4.81 -13.20 4.63
N ASP A 92 -5.59 -13.17 3.54
CA ASP A 92 -5.93 -12.00 2.74
C ASP A 92 -7.23 -11.29 3.18
N ILE A 93 -7.89 -11.78 4.23
CA ILE A 93 -9.13 -11.22 4.77
C ILE A 93 -9.04 -10.97 6.28
N GLY A 94 -9.92 -10.09 6.78
CA GLY A 94 -10.11 -9.89 8.22
C GLY A 94 -10.90 -11.05 8.86
N TRP A 95 -10.58 -11.39 10.10
CA TRP A 95 -11.25 -12.43 10.88
C TRP A 95 -11.88 -11.85 12.14
N VAL A 96 -13.04 -12.37 12.52
CA VAL A 96 -13.76 -12.02 13.75
C VAL A 96 -13.87 -13.25 14.63
N PHE A 97 -13.52 -13.11 15.90
CA PHE A 97 -13.73 -14.16 16.90
C PHE A 97 -15.21 -14.25 17.25
N CYS A 98 -15.77 -15.46 17.28
CA CYS A 98 -17.18 -15.68 17.56
C CYS A 98 -17.39 -16.75 18.65
N VAL A 99 -18.47 -16.57 19.41
CA VAL A 99 -19.02 -17.55 20.35
C VAL A 99 -20.51 -17.65 20.09
N THR A 100 -21.03 -18.85 19.93
CA THR A 100 -22.46 -19.08 19.77
C THR A 100 -22.91 -20.27 20.60
N ASP A 101 -24.13 -20.22 21.10
CA ASP A 101 -24.81 -21.34 21.74
C ASP A 101 -25.90 -21.85 20.80
N TYR A 102 -25.86 -23.13 20.49
CA TYR A 102 -26.81 -23.77 19.58
C TYR A 102 -28.05 -24.35 20.32
N ASP A 103 -28.03 -24.38 21.66
CA ASP A 103 -29.11 -24.93 22.45
C ASP A 103 -30.06 -23.82 22.95
N ASN A 104 -31.20 -23.68 22.34
CA ASN A 104 -32.24 -22.72 22.73
C ASN A 104 -32.81 -22.93 24.15
N SER A 105 -32.39 -23.94 24.88
CA SER A 105 -32.94 -24.33 26.18
C SER A 105 -32.13 -23.86 27.41
N ALA A 106 -30.94 -23.31 27.21
CA ALA A 106 -30.06 -22.89 28.29
C ALA A 106 -29.40 -21.53 28.02
N THR A 107 -29.33 -20.67 29.03
CA THR A 107 -28.55 -19.42 28.98
C THR A 107 -27.12 -19.71 29.39
N ALA A 108 -26.17 -19.55 28.49
CA ALA A 108 -24.74 -19.66 28.80
C ALA A 108 -24.12 -18.26 28.97
N THR A 109 -23.24 -18.11 29.98
CA THR A 109 -22.48 -16.89 30.21
C THR A 109 -21.01 -17.15 29.87
N TYR A 110 -20.48 -16.34 28.95
CA TYR A 110 -19.07 -16.41 28.54
C TYR A 110 -18.32 -15.17 28.99
N VAL A 111 -17.09 -15.38 29.42
CA VAL A 111 -16.16 -14.27 29.73
C VAL A 111 -15.06 -14.31 28.71
N ILE A 112 -14.96 -13.26 27.91
CA ILE A 112 -13.96 -13.13 26.85
C ILE A 112 -12.85 -12.21 27.34
N ASN A 113 -11.58 -12.63 27.11
CA ASN A 113 -10.40 -11.86 27.42
C ASN A 113 -9.49 -11.76 26.20
N PHE A 114 -9.43 -10.58 25.60
CA PHE A 114 -8.54 -10.27 24.47
C PHE A 114 -7.23 -9.58 24.92
N GLY A 115 -6.95 -9.53 26.23
CA GLY A 115 -5.80 -8.86 26.81
C GLY A 115 -6.15 -7.61 27.62
N GLN A 116 -7.46 -7.29 27.82
CA GLN A 116 -7.91 -6.22 28.71
C GLN A 116 -7.61 -6.52 30.20
N ARG A 117 -7.23 -7.74 30.50
CA ARG A 117 -6.69 -8.19 31.79
C ARG A 117 -5.68 -9.32 31.57
N ALA A 118 -4.86 -9.64 32.55
CA ALA A 118 -3.88 -10.71 32.46
C ALA A 118 -4.54 -12.04 32.03
N PHE A 119 -3.90 -12.79 31.18
CA PHE A 119 -4.32 -14.14 30.84
C PHE A 119 -4.06 -15.08 32.03
N ALA A 120 -4.94 -16.06 32.22
CA ALA A 120 -4.78 -17.09 33.25
C ALA A 120 -3.59 -18.01 32.96
N TYR A 121 -3.22 -18.17 31.70
CA TYR A 121 -2.11 -18.99 31.24
C TYR A 121 -1.21 -18.17 30.31
N THR A 122 0.08 -18.46 30.32
CA THR A 122 1.06 -17.80 29.45
C THR A 122 0.71 -18.07 27.97
N ALA A 123 0.66 -17.01 27.19
CA ALA A 123 0.49 -17.14 25.73
C ALA A 123 1.67 -17.89 25.12
N PRO A 124 1.48 -18.66 24.02
CA PRO A 124 2.57 -19.28 23.29
C PRO A 124 3.59 -18.23 22.82
N SER A 125 4.85 -18.61 22.67
CA SER A 125 5.89 -17.73 22.14
C SER A 125 5.49 -17.17 20.78
N ASN A 126 5.76 -15.90 20.55
CA ASN A 126 5.43 -15.12 19.35
C ASN A 126 3.95 -14.75 19.17
N TYR A 127 3.04 -15.20 20.04
CA TYR A 127 1.66 -14.75 20.01
C TYR A 127 1.44 -13.57 20.97
N LYS A 128 0.65 -12.61 20.51
CA LYS A 128 0.29 -11.40 21.27
C LYS A 128 -1.19 -11.42 21.65
N ALA A 129 -1.55 -10.69 22.68
CA ALA A 129 -2.95 -10.44 23.03
C ALA A 129 -3.65 -9.66 21.90
N LEU A 130 -4.90 -10.01 21.59
CA LEU A 130 -5.72 -9.31 20.61
C LEU A 130 -6.30 -8.02 21.21
N CYS A 131 -5.41 -7.10 21.55
CA CYS A 131 -5.79 -5.79 22.08
C CYS A 131 -4.86 -4.70 21.53
N THR A 132 -5.32 -3.45 21.55
CA THR A 132 -4.56 -2.33 20.99
C THR A 132 -3.22 -2.09 21.66
N ALA A 133 -3.06 -2.46 22.94
CA ALA A 133 -1.79 -2.36 23.66
C ALA A 133 -0.69 -3.29 23.09
N ALA A 134 -1.09 -4.36 22.40
CA ALA A 134 -0.17 -5.33 21.77
C ALA A 134 0.24 -4.94 20.34
N LEU A 135 -0.37 -3.91 19.77
CA LEU A 135 0.04 -3.37 18.47
C LEU A 135 1.45 -2.79 18.56
N SER A 136 2.18 -2.84 17.46
CA SER A 136 3.46 -2.15 17.29
C SER A 136 3.30 -0.65 17.55
N ASP A 137 4.38 0.00 17.99
CA ASP A 137 4.38 1.46 18.06
C ASP A 137 4.32 2.02 16.63
N PRO A 138 3.44 2.98 16.37
CA PRO A 138 3.32 3.56 15.04
C PRO A 138 4.56 4.39 14.69
N THR A 139 4.97 4.36 13.45
CA THR A 139 6.04 5.24 12.94
C THR A 139 5.64 6.71 13.08
N ILE A 140 4.36 7.02 12.85
CA ILE A 140 3.78 8.35 13.03
C ILE A 140 2.76 8.25 14.17
N ALA A 141 3.13 8.73 15.35
CA ALA A 141 2.28 8.69 16.55
C ALA A 141 1.13 9.71 16.49
N ASP A 142 1.31 10.81 15.78
CA ASP A 142 0.32 11.86 15.53
C ASP A 142 0.25 12.16 14.04
N GLY A 143 -0.85 11.75 13.39
CA GLY A 143 -1.04 11.96 11.95
C GLY A 143 -0.97 13.42 11.52
N SER A 144 -1.30 14.36 12.43
CA SER A 144 -1.26 15.79 12.15
C SER A 144 0.15 16.35 11.94
N THR A 145 1.20 15.56 12.16
CA THR A 145 2.59 15.94 11.87
C THR A 145 3.01 15.73 10.41
N ALA A 146 2.18 15.05 9.60
CA ALA A 146 2.48 14.76 8.20
C ALA A 146 1.30 15.01 7.25
N PHE A 147 0.06 15.00 7.77
CA PHE A 147 -1.16 15.38 7.05
C PHE A 147 -2.11 16.08 8.00
N ASP A 148 -2.64 17.24 7.62
CA ASP A 148 -3.71 17.87 8.40
C ASP A 148 -4.70 18.63 7.50
N THR A 149 -5.87 18.92 8.07
CA THR A 149 -6.96 19.67 7.44
C THR A 149 -7.19 20.96 8.19
N LYS A 150 -7.25 22.08 7.48
CA LYS A 150 -7.59 23.39 8.03
C LYS A 150 -8.86 23.93 7.41
N VAL A 151 -9.69 24.55 8.23
CA VAL A 151 -10.90 25.27 7.80
C VAL A 151 -10.82 26.72 8.27
N TRP A 152 -11.28 27.64 7.42
CA TRP A 152 -11.35 29.06 7.78
C TRP A 152 -12.51 29.77 7.11
N SER A 153 -12.95 30.90 7.70
CA SER A 153 -13.89 31.82 7.06
C SER A 153 -13.11 32.93 6.39
N GLY A 154 -13.46 33.25 5.16
CA GLY A 154 -12.88 34.34 4.41
C GLY A 154 -13.14 35.72 5.08
N ASN A 155 -12.20 36.65 4.96
CA ASN A 155 -12.31 38.02 5.51
C ASN A 155 -11.86 39.11 4.55
N SER A 156 -11.46 38.75 3.33
CA SER A 156 -10.96 39.66 2.29
C SER A 156 -9.79 40.55 2.73
N THR A 157 -9.06 40.16 3.78
CA THR A 157 -7.85 40.88 4.24
C THR A 157 -6.60 40.18 3.76
N TYR A 158 -5.63 40.90 3.21
CA TYR A 158 -4.41 40.36 2.60
C TYR A 158 -3.15 41.14 3.04
N PRO A 159 -1.98 40.47 3.13
CA PRO A 159 -1.82 39.00 3.07
C PRO A 159 -2.49 38.33 4.28
N ARG A 160 -2.93 37.09 4.11
CA ARG A 160 -3.52 36.30 5.18
C ARG A 160 -2.80 34.98 5.38
N SER A 161 -2.22 34.76 6.54
CA SER A 161 -1.61 33.51 6.90
C SER A 161 -2.65 32.56 7.48
N ILE A 162 -2.70 31.33 6.96
CA ILE A 162 -3.43 30.19 7.48
C ILE A 162 -2.42 29.32 8.20
N THR A 163 -2.49 29.26 9.51
CA THR A 163 -1.49 28.62 10.39
C THR A 163 -2.08 27.47 11.20
N GLY A 164 -1.23 26.81 11.99
CA GLY A 164 -1.63 25.74 12.90
C GLY A 164 -1.44 24.34 12.34
N LEU A 165 -0.72 24.16 11.23
CA LEU A 165 -0.13 22.89 10.84
C LEU A 165 1.08 22.59 11.73
N ASN A 166 1.33 21.32 12.01
CA ASN A 166 2.50 20.88 12.76
C ASN A 166 3.71 20.59 11.84
N PHE A 167 3.64 21.04 10.59
CA PHE A 167 4.66 20.87 9.55
C PHE A 167 4.60 22.02 8.53
N SER A 168 5.67 22.15 7.74
CA SER A 168 5.66 23.01 6.54
C SER A 168 4.98 22.23 5.41
N PRO A 169 3.84 22.69 4.88
CA PRO A 169 3.16 21.94 3.83
C PRO A 169 3.93 22.00 2.51
N ASP A 170 3.98 20.87 1.80
CA ASP A 170 4.59 20.76 0.48
C ASP A 170 3.57 20.53 -0.63
N LEU A 171 2.42 19.97 -0.30
CA LEU A 171 1.23 19.95 -1.15
C LEU A 171 0.08 20.54 -0.33
N ILE A 172 -0.63 21.49 -0.95
CA ILE A 172 -1.91 21.99 -0.44
C ILE A 172 -2.99 21.79 -1.50
N TRP A 173 -4.14 21.29 -1.06
CA TRP A 173 -5.34 21.11 -1.86
C TRP A 173 -6.47 21.90 -1.22
N LEU A 174 -6.92 22.97 -1.85
CA LEU A 174 -7.83 23.95 -1.28
C LEU A 174 -9.17 23.93 -2.01
N LYS A 175 -10.27 24.17 -1.28
CA LYS A 175 -11.62 24.23 -1.84
C LYS A 175 -12.51 25.21 -1.07
N ASN A 176 -13.12 26.15 -1.80
CA ASN A 176 -14.21 26.95 -1.25
C ASN A 176 -15.42 26.05 -1.00
N ARG A 177 -15.99 26.12 0.21
CA ARG A 177 -17.09 25.29 0.67
C ARG A 177 -18.46 25.92 0.42
N THR A 178 -18.51 27.23 0.32
CA THR A 178 -19.77 28.01 0.28
C THR A 178 -20.24 28.27 -1.15
N SER A 179 -19.31 28.32 -2.11
CA SER A 179 -19.59 28.65 -3.50
C SER A 179 -19.00 27.61 -4.45
N ALA A 180 -19.59 27.48 -5.63
CA ALA A 180 -19.18 26.54 -6.67
C ALA A 180 -17.94 27.04 -7.42
N TYR A 181 -16.79 27.06 -6.73
CA TYR A 181 -15.48 27.36 -7.29
C TYR A 181 -14.66 26.10 -7.49
N ASP A 182 -13.74 26.15 -8.44
CA ASP A 182 -12.84 25.04 -8.71
C ASP A 182 -11.88 24.76 -7.53
N HIS A 183 -11.35 23.56 -7.49
CA HIS A 183 -10.29 23.18 -6.56
C HIS A 183 -8.98 23.88 -6.93
N VAL A 184 -8.11 24.07 -5.93
CA VAL A 184 -6.78 24.65 -6.11
C VAL A 184 -5.73 23.74 -5.50
N LEU A 185 -4.78 23.26 -6.31
CA LEU A 185 -3.63 22.48 -5.87
C LEU A 185 -2.34 23.23 -6.16
N MET A 186 -1.51 23.40 -5.15
CA MET A 186 -0.15 23.95 -5.26
C MET A 186 0.84 23.08 -4.50
N ASP A 187 2.08 23.05 -4.96
CA ASP A 187 3.13 22.25 -4.34
C ASP A 187 4.50 22.91 -4.37
N ALA A 188 5.39 22.40 -3.52
CA ALA A 188 6.74 22.95 -3.31
C ALA A 188 7.71 22.74 -4.48
N ILE A 189 7.43 21.83 -5.43
CA ILE A 189 8.25 21.66 -6.64
C ILE A 189 7.87 22.69 -7.71
N ARG A 190 6.57 22.93 -7.91
CA ARG A 190 6.10 23.91 -8.91
C ARG A 190 6.15 25.34 -8.38
N GLY A 191 6.12 25.48 -7.05
CA GLY A 191 6.03 26.77 -6.36
C GLY A 191 4.59 27.26 -6.19
N THR A 192 4.48 28.53 -5.79
CA THR A 192 3.22 29.22 -5.45
C THR A 192 2.98 30.42 -6.37
N GLY A 193 1.83 31.07 -6.23
CA GLY A 193 1.44 32.25 -6.99
C GLY A 193 0.29 32.01 -7.97
N THR A 194 -0.14 33.07 -8.63
CA THR A 194 -1.34 33.09 -9.51
C THR A 194 -1.20 32.25 -10.79
N THR A 195 0.01 31.79 -11.12
CA THR A 195 0.29 30.99 -12.32
C THR A 195 0.69 29.55 -11.99
N LYS A 196 0.66 29.13 -10.71
CA LYS A 196 1.20 27.83 -10.25
C LYS A 196 0.14 26.86 -9.76
N TRP A 197 -1.12 27.17 -9.87
CA TRP A 197 -2.17 26.30 -9.40
C TRP A 197 -2.72 25.38 -10.49
N LEU A 198 -3.20 24.25 -10.05
CA LEU A 198 -3.92 23.26 -10.84
C LEU A 198 -5.29 23.04 -10.21
N SER A 199 -6.24 22.52 -10.97
CA SER A 199 -7.60 22.22 -10.49
C SER A 199 -7.90 20.75 -10.70
N SER A 200 -8.27 20.02 -9.63
CA SER A 200 -8.54 18.57 -9.72
C SER A 200 -9.77 18.24 -10.56
N ASN A 201 -10.71 19.17 -10.69
CA ASN A 201 -11.95 19.03 -11.44
C ASN A 201 -11.88 19.59 -12.87
N LEU A 202 -10.70 19.99 -13.33
CA LEU A 202 -10.51 20.56 -14.68
C LEU A 202 -9.35 19.90 -15.42
N THR A 203 -9.50 19.78 -16.72
CA THR A 203 -8.42 19.36 -17.64
C THR A 203 -7.39 20.45 -17.91
N SER A 204 -7.61 21.70 -17.51
CA SER A 204 -6.75 22.86 -17.80
C SER A 204 -5.29 22.62 -17.44
N ALA A 205 -4.39 23.22 -18.23
CA ALA A 205 -2.96 23.28 -17.94
C ALA A 205 -2.67 24.16 -16.71
N GLU A 206 -1.42 24.12 -16.21
CA GLU A 206 -0.99 24.93 -15.06
C GLU A 206 -1.22 26.41 -15.31
N GLY A 207 -1.83 27.11 -14.34
CA GLY A 207 -2.01 28.56 -14.35
C GLY A 207 -2.94 29.12 -15.44
N VAL A 208 -3.65 28.26 -16.18
CA VAL A 208 -4.57 28.69 -17.23
C VAL A 208 -5.95 28.97 -16.64
N ASN A 209 -6.50 30.11 -16.98
CA ASN A 209 -7.88 30.59 -16.79
C ASN A 209 -8.26 31.30 -15.49
N TYR A 210 -7.42 31.41 -14.45
CA TYR A 210 -7.87 32.06 -13.22
C TYR A 210 -6.78 32.85 -12.49
N ALA A 211 -6.94 34.16 -12.40
CA ALA A 211 -6.18 35.04 -11.51
C ALA A 211 -6.77 35.08 -10.07
N ASN A 212 -7.69 34.14 -9.73
CA ASN A 212 -8.56 34.23 -8.56
C ASN A 212 -8.10 33.42 -7.35
N ALA A 213 -6.99 32.69 -7.46
CA ALA A 213 -6.36 31.97 -6.36
C ALA A 213 -4.89 32.38 -6.26
N ASN A 214 -4.47 32.90 -5.12
CA ASN A 214 -3.11 33.36 -4.92
C ASN A 214 -2.62 32.87 -3.54
N VAL A 215 -1.85 31.79 -3.54
CA VAL A 215 -1.03 31.43 -2.38
C VAL A 215 0.36 31.94 -2.65
N THR A 216 0.87 32.81 -1.78
CA THR A 216 2.15 33.51 -1.99
C THR A 216 3.32 32.79 -1.38
N SER A 217 3.09 31.95 -0.36
CA SER A 217 4.13 31.16 0.27
C SER A 217 3.56 29.89 0.94
N LEU A 218 4.38 28.85 1.01
CA LEU A 218 4.26 27.72 1.93
C LEU A 218 5.15 28.04 3.14
N ASP A 219 4.57 28.08 4.33
CA ASP A 219 5.22 28.58 5.53
C ASP A 219 5.57 27.42 6.48
N ALA A 220 6.35 27.67 7.52
CA ALA A 220 6.83 26.62 8.44
C ALA A 220 5.68 25.84 9.14
N ASN A 221 4.49 26.45 9.28
CA ASN A 221 3.33 25.86 9.95
C ASN A 221 2.01 26.18 9.24
N GLY A 222 2.05 26.38 7.93
CA GLY A 222 0.88 26.76 7.14
C GLY A 222 1.22 27.35 5.78
N PHE A 223 0.42 28.31 5.32
CA PHE A 223 0.62 28.99 4.04
C PHE A 223 -0.02 30.38 4.08
N THR A 224 0.41 31.26 3.19
CA THR A 224 -0.10 32.65 3.11
C THR A 224 -0.88 32.87 1.83
N ILE A 225 -2.10 33.40 1.95
CA ILE A 225 -2.97 33.82 0.84
C ILE A 225 -2.73 35.28 0.56
N GLY A 226 -2.40 35.62 -0.69
CA GLY A 226 -2.25 36.96 -1.21
C GLY A 226 -3.52 37.48 -1.90
N SER A 227 -3.52 38.76 -2.25
CA SER A 227 -4.64 39.34 -3.00
C SER A 227 -4.66 38.83 -4.45
N THR A 228 -5.83 38.86 -5.05
CA THR A 228 -6.09 38.50 -6.46
C THR A 228 -6.59 39.67 -7.26
N ALA A 229 -6.49 39.60 -8.58
CA ALA A 229 -6.98 40.66 -9.49
C ALA A 229 -8.51 40.63 -9.72
N GLY A 230 -9.19 39.61 -9.17
CA GLY A 230 -10.64 39.42 -9.33
C GLY A 230 -11.29 38.87 -8.05
N THR A 231 -12.40 38.16 -8.19
CA THR A 231 -13.07 37.55 -7.05
C THR A 231 -12.17 36.47 -6.45
N ASP A 232 -11.66 36.68 -5.25
CA ASP A 232 -10.85 35.71 -4.54
C ASP A 232 -11.70 34.51 -4.13
N ILE A 233 -11.28 33.30 -4.51
CA ILE A 233 -11.97 32.05 -4.21
C ILE A 233 -11.53 31.41 -2.89
N LEU A 234 -10.43 31.89 -2.29
CA LEU A 234 -9.84 31.29 -1.08
C LEU A 234 -10.11 32.09 0.20
N ASN A 235 -10.29 33.41 0.10
CA ASN A 235 -10.42 34.28 1.26
C ASN A 235 -11.53 35.35 1.13
N GLN A 236 -12.49 35.17 0.23
CA GLN A 236 -13.63 36.05 0.07
C GLN A 236 -14.44 36.15 1.37
N SER A 237 -14.75 37.39 1.80
CA SER A 237 -15.58 37.60 3.01
C SER A 237 -16.93 36.90 2.91
N GLY A 238 -17.33 36.24 4.01
CA GLY A 238 -18.59 35.49 4.09
C GLY A 238 -18.54 34.10 3.48
N THR A 239 -17.40 33.64 2.96
CA THR A 239 -17.23 32.25 2.49
C THR A 239 -16.42 31.42 3.46
N ALA A 240 -16.64 30.11 3.45
CA ALA A 240 -15.83 29.13 4.17
C ALA A 240 -14.94 28.36 3.19
N THR A 241 -13.72 28.06 3.59
CA THR A 241 -12.75 27.31 2.80
C THR A 241 -12.18 26.16 3.62
N VAL A 242 -11.81 25.06 2.96
CA VAL A 242 -11.04 23.95 3.52
C VAL A 242 -9.73 23.79 2.75
N GLY A 243 -8.68 23.40 3.46
CA GLY A 243 -7.40 23.02 2.89
C GLY A 243 -6.91 21.72 3.50
N TRP A 244 -6.54 20.77 2.66
CA TRP A 244 -5.82 19.56 3.00
C TRP A 244 -4.36 19.74 2.65
N ALA A 245 -3.47 19.41 3.57
CA ALA A 245 -2.04 19.67 3.46
C ALA A 245 -1.21 18.41 3.78
N TRP A 246 -0.15 18.18 3.01
CA TRP A 246 0.78 17.06 3.17
C TRP A 246 2.21 17.57 3.30
N ASP A 247 2.98 16.89 4.16
CA ASP A 247 4.41 17.05 4.30
C ASP A 247 5.16 16.15 3.31
N GLY A 248 5.80 16.75 2.32
CA GLY A 248 6.63 16.08 1.30
C GLY A 248 8.13 16.07 1.62
N GLY A 249 8.53 16.50 2.83
CA GLY A 249 9.93 16.52 3.26
C GLY A 249 10.61 17.89 3.08
N THR A 250 11.91 17.94 3.29
CA THR A 250 12.62 19.21 3.51
C THR A 250 13.29 19.81 2.27
N SER A 251 13.51 19.02 1.21
CA SER A 251 14.29 19.48 0.05
C SER A 251 13.91 18.77 -1.25
N ASN A 252 14.11 19.47 -2.36
CA ASN A 252 14.00 18.89 -3.69
C ASN A 252 15.33 18.21 -4.05
N THR A 253 15.24 16.99 -4.59
CA THR A 253 16.40 16.22 -5.07
C THR A 253 16.18 15.87 -6.54
N THR A 254 17.20 16.10 -7.37
CA THR A 254 17.18 15.62 -8.76
C THR A 254 17.75 14.19 -8.79
N ILE A 255 16.93 13.26 -9.28
CA ILE A 255 17.34 11.87 -9.50
C ILE A 255 17.61 11.71 -11.00
N ALA A 256 18.86 11.43 -11.36
CA ALA A 256 19.28 11.34 -12.75
C ALA A 256 18.77 10.04 -13.40
N ALA A 257 18.55 10.08 -14.73
CA ALA A 257 18.34 8.87 -15.50
C ALA A 257 19.54 7.92 -15.36
N GLY A 258 19.27 6.62 -15.27
CA GLY A 258 20.30 5.60 -15.08
C GLY A 258 21.02 5.70 -13.73
N SER A 259 20.57 6.56 -12.80
CA SER A 259 21.18 6.62 -11.47
C SER A 259 20.86 5.33 -10.73
N LEU A 260 21.92 4.73 -10.22
CA LEU A 260 21.87 3.45 -9.56
C LEU A 260 21.54 3.65 -8.09
N ASN A 261 20.70 2.79 -7.59
CA ASN A 261 20.59 2.62 -6.16
C ASN A 261 21.80 1.84 -5.65
N SER A 262 22.87 2.56 -5.26
CA SER A 262 24.14 1.98 -4.78
C SER A 262 23.97 1.12 -3.51
N SER A 263 22.80 1.15 -2.87
CA SER A 263 22.47 0.23 -1.78
C SER A 263 21.99 -1.13 -2.29
N VAL A 264 21.54 -1.23 -3.54
CA VAL A 264 20.96 -2.45 -4.13
C VAL A 264 21.90 -3.07 -5.18
N TYR A 265 22.59 -2.25 -5.96
CA TYR A 265 23.42 -2.72 -7.09
C TYR A 265 24.89 -2.37 -6.93
N ASN A 266 25.77 -3.28 -7.39
CA ASN A 266 27.19 -3.02 -7.61
C ASN A 266 27.45 -3.08 -9.11
N GLN A 267 27.73 -1.94 -9.73
CA GLN A 267 28.03 -1.79 -11.15
C GLN A 267 29.45 -1.24 -11.38
N SER A 268 30.38 -1.62 -10.53
CA SER A 268 31.76 -1.16 -10.63
C SER A 268 32.56 -1.78 -11.78
N ALA A 269 32.01 -2.79 -12.47
CA ALA A 269 32.67 -3.48 -13.58
C ALA A 269 31.67 -4.10 -14.55
N VAL A 270 32.13 -4.53 -15.72
CA VAL A 270 31.42 -5.46 -16.60
C VAL A 270 31.68 -6.88 -16.11
N TRP A 271 30.84 -7.37 -15.21
CA TRP A 271 30.98 -8.65 -14.52
C TRP A 271 30.83 -9.84 -15.46
N SER A 272 29.93 -9.73 -16.45
CA SER A 272 29.67 -10.79 -17.43
C SER A 272 30.92 -11.15 -18.24
N GLY A 273 31.78 -10.18 -18.48
CA GLY A 273 33.07 -10.40 -19.16
C GLY A 273 34.08 -11.23 -18.36
N MET A 274 33.81 -11.49 -17.07
CA MET A 274 34.68 -12.28 -16.17
C MET A 274 34.25 -13.74 -16.04
N CYS A 275 33.40 -14.20 -16.93
CA CYS A 275 32.83 -15.56 -16.93
C CYS A 275 33.44 -16.46 -18.01
N SER A 276 33.63 -17.75 -17.71
CA SER A 276 34.16 -18.75 -18.65
C SER A 276 33.62 -20.16 -18.35
N PRO A 277 33.62 -21.07 -19.36
CA PRO A 277 33.83 -20.84 -20.80
C PRO A 277 32.71 -20.01 -21.45
N ALA A 278 32.94 -19.55 -22.68
CA ALA A 278 31.92 -18.81 -23.43
C ALA A 278 30.60 -19.65 -23.54
N PRO A 279 29.40 -19.04 -23.41
CA PRO A 279 28.15 -19.77 -23.51
C PRO A 279 27.92 -20.26 -24.94
N SER A 280 27.32 -21.43 -25.10
CA SER A 280 26.95 -21.97 -26.43
C SER A 280 25.72 -21.27 -27.02
N SER A 281 24.90 -20.66 -26.18
CA SER A 281 23.76 -19.82 -26.56
C SER A 281 23.50 -18.76 -25.48
N GLY A 282 22.88 -17.64 -25.86
CA GLY A 282 22.68 -16.50 -24.95
C GLY A 282 23.95 -15.72 -24.64
N THR A 283 23.89 -14.89 -23.62
CA THR A 283 25.02 -14.08 -23.15
C THR A 283 25.10 -14.12 -21.63
N TYR A 284 26.29 -13.89 -21.07
CA TYR A 284 26.46 -13.81 -19.61
C TYR A 284 25.84 -12.56 -19.01
N VAL A 285 25.58 -11.54 -19.81
CA VAL A 285 24.86 -10.32 -19.38
C VAL A 285 23.56 -10.66 -18.68
N GLN A 286 22.86 -11.72 -19.09
CA GLN A 286 21.59 -12.16 -18.45
C GLN A 286 21.73 -12.61 -16.99
N GLY A 287 22.92 -12.96 -16.53
CA GLY A 287 23.23 -13.24 -15.11
C GLY A 287 23.67 -12.01 -14.33
N PHE A 288 23.85 -10.86 -15.02
CA PHE A 288 24.30 -9.60 -14.46
C PHE A 288 23.47 -8.40 -14.98
N ASP A 289 22.22 -8.64 -15.31
CA ASP A 289 21.27 -7.60 -15.76
C ASP A 289 20.34 -7.10 -14.64
N GLY A 290 20.48 -7.67 -13.44
CA GLY A 290 19.64 -7.33 -12.30
C GLY A 290 18.25 -7.96 -12.33
N ASN A 291 17.94 -8.78 -13.35
CA ASN A 291 16.63 -9.42 -13.52
C ASN A 291 16.70 -10.90 -13.09
N LEU A 292 16.00 -11.27 -12.03
CA LEU A 292 15.98 -12.64 -11.51
C LEU A 292 15.22 -13.66 -12.39
N THR A 293 14.64 -13.22 -13.51
CA THR A 293 13.95 -14.10 -14.47
C THR A 293 14.70 -14.30 -15.79
N SER A 294 15.80 -13.56 -16.00
CA SER A 294 16.64 -13.72 -17.19
C SER A 294 17.41 -15.02 -17.12
N VAL A 295 17.43 -15.77 -18.21
CA VAL A 295 18.08 -17.07 -18.31
C VAL A 295 19.16 -17.03 -19.37
N PHE A 296 20.37 -17.46 -19.05
CA PHE A 296 21.34 -17.80 -20.08
C PHE A 296 21.61 -19.30 -20.12
N ALA A 297 21.86 -19.83 -21.33
CA ALA A 297 22.22 -21.22 -21.54
C ALA A 297 23.71 -21.33 -21.80
N SER A 298 24.40 -22.22 -21.09
CA SER A 298 25.86 -22.39 -21.21
C SER A 298 26.19 -23.72 -21.84
N GLY A 299 25.67 -24.44 -22.56
CA GLY A 299 25.99 -25.72 -23.24
C GLY A 299 27.35 -26.35 -22.92
N ILE A 300 27.79 -26.29 -21.66
CA ILE A 300 28.99 -26.99 -21.18
C ILE A 300 28.69 -28.44 -20.87
N SER A 301 29.72 -29.30 -20.91
CA SER A 301 29.60 -30.73 -20.63
C SER A 301 29.09 -30.98 -19.21
N ALA A 302 28.27 -32.02 -19.05
CA ALA A 302 27.78 -32.44 -17.73
C ALA A 302 28.95 -32.62 -16.73
N GLY A 303 28.77 -32.06 -15.52
CA GLY A 303 29.78 -32.08 -14.44
C GLY A 303 30.90 -31.02 -14.57
N SER A 304 30.96 -30.28 -15.67
CA SER A 304 31.90 -29.15 -15.80
C SER A 304 31.34 -27.89 -15.10
N TYR A 305 32.23 -27.02 -14.62
CA TYR A 305 31.87 -25.77 -14.01
C TYR A 305 31.84 -24.65 -15.05
N PHE A 306 30.81 -23.87 -14.98
CA PHE A 306 30.73 -22.52 -15.50
C PHE A 306 31.20 -21.60 -14.36
N THR A 307 32.16 -20.76 -14.60
CA THR A 307 32.86 -20.05 -13.52
C THR A 307 32.88 -18.54 -13.77
N PHE A 308 32.48 -17.78 -12.78
CA PHE A 308 32.73 -16.36 -12.63
C PHE A 308 34.03 -16.15 -11.84
N THR A 309 34.97 -15.39 -12.41
CA THR A 309 36.29 -15.14 -11.82
C THR A 309 36.54 -13.63 -11.79
N PRO A 310 36.13 -12.92 -10.71
CA PRO A 310 36.33 -11.47 -10.64
C PRO A 310 37.79 -11.11 -10.62
N THR A 311 38.22 -10.20 -11.51
CA THR A 311 39.62 -9.75 -11.64
C THR A 311 40.10 -9.10 -10.34
N GLY A 312 41.15 -9.63 -9.74
CA GLY A 312 41.68 -9.17 -8.46
C GLY A 312 40.92 -9.67 -7.24
N GLY A 313 39.88 -10.48 -7.45
CA GLY A 313 38.96 -10.92 -6.40
C GLY A 313 37.98 -9.84 -5.98
N LEU A 314 36.87 -10.26 -5.38
CA LEU A 314 35.82 -9.38 -4.88
C LEU A 314 35.70 -9.56 -3.35
N THR A 315 36.08 -8.54 -2.59
CA THR A 315 36.01 -8.56 -1.13
C THR A 315 34.57 -8.34 -0.65
N PHE A 316 34.21 -9.05 0.42
CA PHE A 316 32.91 -8.90 1.09
C PHE A 316 33.07 -8.93 2.62
N SER A 317 32.14 -8.30 3.33
CA SER A 317 32.15 -8.20 4.79
C SER A 317 31.15 -9.14 5.46
N ASN A 318 30.02 -9.42 4.80
CA ASN A 318 28.94 -10.22 5.37
C ASN A 318 28.72 -11.54 4.64
N SER A 319 28.33 -11.49 3.37
CA SER A 319 27.96 -12.69 2.62
C SER A 319 28.08 -12.56 1.11
N VAL A 320 28.21 -13.72 0.46
CA VAL A 320 27.98 -13.92 -0.97
C VAL A 320 26.82 -14.88 -1.15
N ARG A 321 25.85 -14.50 -1.98
CA ARG A 321 24.68 -15.32 -2.31
C ARG A 321 24.52 -15.48 -3.82
N VAL A 322 23.94 -16.60 -4.23
CA VAL A 322 23.59 -16.89 -5.63
C VAL A 322 22.11 -17.16 -5.72
N TYR A 323 21.43 -16.55 -6.66
CA TYR A 323 20.06 -16.89 -7.01
C TYR A 323 20.06 -17.86 -8.18
N MET A 324 19.48 -19.04 -7.96
CA MET A 324 19.22 -20.01 -9.02
C MET A 324 17.73 -19.94 -9.37
N GLY A 325 17.45 -19.76 -10.65
CA GLY A 325 16.07 -19.78 -11.14
C GLY A 325 15.52 -21.20 -11.33
N ASN A 326 14.67 -21.38 -12.33
CA ASN A 326 13.94 -22.65 -12.53
C ASN A 326 14.81 -23.76 -13.15
N VAL A 327 15.99 -24.02 -12.59
CA VAL A 327 16.94 -25.07 -13.04
C VAL A 327 17.26 -25.98 -11.89
N SER A 328 16.76 -27.22 -11.93
CA SER A 328 16.97 -28.21 -10.85
C SER A 328 18.32 -28.96 -10.98
N GLY A 329 18.86 -29.44 -9.85
CA GLY A 329 20.06 -30.28 -9.79
C GLY A 329 21.37 -29.52 -10.03
N ALA A 330 21.40 -28.22 -9.85
CA ALA A 330 22.61 -27.43 -9.89
C ALA A 330 23.38 -27.48 -8.56
N SER A 331 24.71 -27.33 -8.66
CA SER A 331 25.62 -27.24 -7.51
C SER A 331 26.61 -26.09 -7.74
N TYR A 332 27.11 -25.51 -6.66
CA TYR A 332 28.14 -24.46 -6.74
C TYR A 332 29.50 -24.94 -6.24
N GLN A 333 30.53 -24.26 -6.67
CA GLN A 333 31.88 -24.33 -6.11
C GLN A 333 32.39 -22.91 -5.82
N TYR A 334 32.68 -22.62 -4.56
CA TYR A 334 33.20 -21.32 -4.14
C TYR A 334 34.73 -21.41 -3.91
N ASN A 335 35.47 -20.48 -4.55
CA ASN A 335 36.93 -20.38 -4.48
C ASN A 335 37.65 -21.73 -4.73
N GLY A 336 37.15 -22.53 -5.64
CA GLY A 336 37.71 -23.84 -6.00
C GLY A 336 37.62 -24.92 -4.89
N GLY A 337 36.99 -24.62 -3.75
CA GLY A 337 36.93 -25.51 -2.57
C GLY A 337 35.53 -25.87 -2.16
N THR A 338 34.83 -24.99 -1.42
CA THR A 338 33.52 -25.27 -0.85
C THR A 338 32.46 -25.52 -1.93
N THR A 339 31.72 -26.63 -1.79
CA THR A 339 30.65 -27.01 -2.72
C THR A 339 29.32 -27.18 -1.99
N GLY A 340 28.22 -27.00 -2.70
CA GLY A 340 26.87 -27.23 -2.17
C GLY A 340 25.82 -27.22 -3.28
N SER A 341 24.58 -27.62 -2.95
CA SER A 341 23.47 -27.60 -3.89
C SER A 341 22.85 -26.21 -4.02
N LEU A 342 22.27 -25.95 -5.19
CA LEU A 342 21.53 -24.73 -5.49
C LEU A 342 20.05 -25.08 -5.72
N PRO A 343 19.17 -24.87 -4.73
CA PRO A 343 17.73 -25.05 -4.90
C PRO A 343 17.15 -24.08 -5.93
N ILE A 344 16.10 -24.49 -6.63
CA ILE A 344 15.43 -23.67 -7.64
C ILE A 344 14.68 -22.51 -7.01
N ASN A 345 14.58 -21.41 -7.74
CA ASN A 345 13.83 -20.19 -7.39
C ASN A 345 14.14 -19.66 -5.98
N SER A 346 15.42 -19.73 -5.59
CA SER A 346 15.84 -19.34 -4.24
C SER A 346 17.26 -18.82 -4.18
N TRP A 347 17.51 -18.01 -3.15
CA TRP A 347 18.85 -17.55 -2.80
C TRP A 347 19.59 -18.59 -1.97
N THR A 348 20.82 -18.91 -2.36
CA THR A 348 21.74 -19.77 -1.58
C THR A 348 22.93 -18.94 -1.13
N THR A 349 23.20 -18.93 0.17
CA THR A 349 24.41 -18.30 0.71
C THR A 349 25.61 -19.24 0.48
N VAL A 350 26.60 -18.80 -0.26
CA VAL A 350 27.79 -19.59 -0.62
C VAL A 350 29.01 -19.24 0.23
N ALA A 351 29.03 -18.05 0.85
CA ALA A 351 30.05 -17.62 1.80
C ALA A 351 29.49 -16.63 2.82
N THR A 352 30.05 -16.65 4.05
CA THR A 352 29.70 -15.73 5.16
C THR A 352 30.96 -15.34 5.95
N GLY A 353 30.83 -14.28 6.77
CA GLY A 353 31.86 -13.90 7.75
C GLY A 353 33.01 -13.07 7.18
N GLY A 354 32.86 -12.55 5.99
CA GLY A 354 33.89 -11.74 5.31
C GLY A 354 34.94 -12.57 4.59
N GLY A 355 35.60 -11.94 3.64
CA GLY A 355 36.65 -12.58 2.84
C GLY A 355 36.78 -12.01 1.43
N THR A 356 37.42 -12.80 0.56
CA THR A 356 37.53 -12.47 -0.86
C THR A 356 37.03 -13.62 -1.72
N MET A 357 36.06 -13.33 -2.57
CA MET A 357 35.64 -14.26 -3.62
C MET A 357 36.59 -14.15 -4.80
N THR A 358 37.35 -15.23 -5.07
CA THR A 358 38.23 -15.33 -6.22
C THR A 358 37.63 -16.08 -7.37
N SER A 359 36.67 -16.97 -7.09
CA SER A 359 35.88 -17.66 -8.12
C SER A 359 34.55 -18.18 -7.57
N LEU A 360 33.57 -18.26 -8.45
CA LEU A 360 32.27 -18.90 -8.18
C LEU A 360 31.88 -19.74 -9.41
N GLY A 361 31.93 -21.06 -9.25
CA GLY A 361 31.50 -22.00 -10.28
C GLY A 361 30.09 -22.52 -10.05
N VAL A 362 29.36 -22.79 -11.11
CA VAL A 362 28.10 -23.51 -11.09
C VAL A 362 28.17 -24.68 -12.07
N THR A 363 27.71 -25.84 -11.65
CA THR A 363 27.68 -27.05 -12.48
C THR A 363 26.35 -27.77 -12.37
N ARG A 364 26.09 -28.63 -13.32
CA ARG A 364 24.94 -29.53 -13.36
C ARG A 364 25.35 -30.88 -13.94
N ASN A 365 24.74 -31.96 -13.47
CA ASN A 365 25.08 -33.33 -13.90
C ASN A 365 24.40 -33.78 -15.21
N VAL A 366 23.76 -32.88 -15.93
CA VAL A 366 23.09 -33.14 -17.20
C VAL A 366 23.50 -32.10 -18.24
N LEU A 367 23.54 -32.51 -19.52
CA LEU A 367 23.72 -31.61 -20.65
C LEU A 367 22.45 -30.76 -20.77
N ASP A 368 22.52 -29.52 -20.36
CA ASP A 368 21.45 -28.54 -20.56
C ASP A 368 21.86 -27.17 -20.00
N VAL A 369 20.90 -26.28 -19.86
CA VAL A 369 21.06 -24.91 -19.33
C VAL A 369 21.81 -24.90 -17.99
N HIS A 370 22.96 -24.27 -17.96
CA HIS A 370 23.77 -24.02 -16.77
C HIS A 370 23.83 -22.52 -16.58
N GLY A 371 23.65 -22.05 -15.38
CA GLY A 371 23.84 -20.65 -15.04
C GLY A 371 23.05 -20.23 -13.80
N TRP A 372 23.53 -19.17 -13.18
CA TRP A 372 22.76 -18.48 -12.16
C TRP A 372 21.93 -17.36 -12.81
N PHE A 373 20.97 -16.87 -12.07
CA PHE A 373 20.19 -15.70 -12.47
C PHE A 373 20.72 -14.42 -11.85
N ALA A 374 21.39 -14.49 -10.69
CA ALA A 374 22.03 -13.34 -10.08
C ALA A 374 23.06 -13.74 -9.01
N ILE A 375 24.03 -12.86 -8.79
CA ILE A 375 24.99 -12.93 -7.68
C ILE A 375 24.81 -11.69 -6.80
N GLU A 376 24.72 -11.89 -5.49
CA GLU A 376 24.66 -10.81 -4.51
C GLU A 376 25.88 -10.86 -3.59
N VAL A 377 26.50 -9.71 -3.35
CA VAL A 377 27.63 -9.52 -2.44
C VAL A 377 27.26 -8.43 -1.45
N ASP A 378 27.25 -8.77 -0.15
CA ASP A 378 26.88 -7.86 0.95
C ASP A 378 25.53 -7.13 0.72
N GLY A 379 24.52 -7.85 0.22
CA GLY A 379 23.20 -7.31 -0.05
C GLY A 379 23.07 -6.52 -1.35
N LYS A 380 24.11 -6.49 -2.20
CA LYS A 380 24.08 -5.80 -3.50
C LYS A 380 24.21 -6.79 -4.66
N LEU A 381 23.29 -6.69 -5.61
CA LEU A 381 23.37 -7.45 -6.85
C LEU A 381 24.56 -6.96 -7.69
N LEU A 382 25.32 -7.90 -8.24
CA LEU A 382 26.30 -7.60 -9.27
C LEU A 382 25.57 -7.38 -10.59
N VAL A 383 25.67 -6.20 -11.16
CA VAL A 383 25.06 -5.82 -12.46
C VAL A 383 26.15 -5.18 -13.31
N ASP A 384 26.18 -5.49 -14.60
CA ASP A 384 27.18 -4.94 -15.53
C ASP A 384 27.07 -3.41 -15.60
N SER A 385 28.20 -2.73 -15.65
CA SER A 385 28.28 -1.27 -15.65
C SER A 385 27.65 -0.62 -16.90
N ASP A 386 27.47 -1.36 -17.97
CA ASP A 386 26.85 -0.96 -19.25
C ASP A 386 25.40 -1.44 -19.40
N VAL A 387 24.84 -2.06 -18.38
CA VAL A 387 23.44 -2.54 -18.34
C VAL A 387 22.63 -1.67 -17.39
N THR A 388 21.45 -1.26 -17.82
CA THR A 388 20.46 -0.63 -16.93
C THR A 388 19.62 -1.72 -16.26
N PRO A 389 19.77 -1.95 -14.95
CA PRO A 389 18.99 -2.96 -14.26
C PRO A 389 17.51 -2.56 -14.18
N PRO A 390 16.60 -3.51 -13.94
CA PRO A 390 15.22 -3.18 -13.59
C PRO A 390 15.19 -2.29 -12.34
N ASN A 391 14.10 -1.54 -12.18
CA ASN A 391 13.86 -0.70 -11.00
C ASN A 391 14.84 0.50 -10.86
N VAL A 392 15.35 0.97 -11.98
CA VAL A 392 16.19 2.16 -12.10
C VAL A 392 15.44 3.19 -12.95
N PRO A 393 15.46 4.49 -12.60
CA PRO A 393 14.79 5.50 -13.41
C PRO A 393 15.46 5.60 -14.79
N SER A 394 14.66 5.54 -15.86
CA SER A 394 15.13 5.71 -17.24
C SER A 394 15.08 7.18 -17.69
N ILE A 395 14.35 8.03 -16.97
CA ILE A 395 14.29 9.48 -17.19
C ILE A 395 14.56 10.23 -15.90
N PRO A 396 15.18 11.43 -15.98
CA PRO A 396 15.44 12.23 -14.79
C PRO A 396 14.16 12.77 -14.19
N SER A 397 14.12 12.91 -12.87
CA SER A 397 13.01 13.51 -12.14
C SER A 397 13.49 14.41 -11.01
N THR A 398 12.70 15.44 -10.70
CA THR A 398 12.85 16.21 -9.45
C THR A 398 11.86 15.65 -8.44
N VAL A 399 12.37 15.24 -7.29
CA VAL A 399 11.60 14.56 -6.25
C VAL A 399 11.68 15.36 -4.96
N ARG A 400 10.53 15.54 -4.31
CA ARG A 400 10.44 15.98 -2.92
C ARG A 400 9.72 14.90 -2.16
N ALA A 401 10.40 14.24 -1.22
CA ALA A 401 9.90 13.04 -0.58
C ALA A 401 10.02 13.08 0.93
N ASN A 402 8.98 12.57 1.60
CA ASN A 402 8.97 12.18 3.00
C ASN A 402 8.71 10.67 3.11
N PRO A 403 9.77 9.84 3.08
CA PRO A 403 9.61 8.38 3.15
C PRO A 403 8.91 7.89 4.41
N SER A 404 9.08 8.61 5.54
CA SER A 404 8.42 8.26 6.82
C SER A 404 6.91 8.46 6.77
N ALA A 405 6.43 9.46 6.01
CA ALA A 405 5.02 9.71 5.78
C ALA A 405 4.47 8.98 4.54
N GLY A 406 5.33 8.33 3.77
CA GLY A 406 4.94 7.63 2.54
C GLY A 406 4.40 8.56 1.47
N PHE A 407 4.88 9.81 1.39
CA PHE A 407 4.42 10.79 0.43
C PHE A 407 5.56 11.43 -0.35
N SER A 408 5.38 11.59 -1.67
CA SER A 408 6.31 12.37 -2.49
C SER A 408 5.60 13.12 -3.62
N ILE A 409 6.24 14.21 -4.01
CA ILE A 409 5.92 15.02 -5.19
C ILE A 409 7.01 14.76 -6.20
N VAL A 410 6.64 14.42 -7.43
CA VAL A 410 7.59 14.03 -8.47
C VAL A 410 7.31 14.81 -9.75
N LYS A 411 8.32 15.44 -10.30
CA LYS A 411 8.22 16.18 -11.56
C LYS A 411 9.22 15.61 -12.58
N TRP A 412 8.77 15.37 -13.81
CA TRP A 412 9.63 14.93 -14.92
C TRP A 412 9.17 15.55 -16.23
N THR A 413 10.03 15.51 -17.24
CA THR A 413 9.68 15.83 -18.63
C THR A 413 9.37 14.55 -19.38
N GLY A 414 8.18 14.46 -19.96
CA GLY A 414 7.71 13.26 -20.66
C GLY A 414 8.50 12.98 -21.94
N THR A 415 8.57 11.70 -22.30
CA THR A 415 9.31 11.20 -23.49
C THR A 415 8.39 10.71 -24.61
N GLY A 416 7.11 10.48 -24.33
CA GLY A 416 6.17 9.84 -25.27
C GLY A 416 6.39 8.33 -25.49
N SER A 417 7.28 7.73 -24.72
CA SER A 417 7.65 6.30 -24.82
C SER A 417 7.70 5.67 -23.43
N ALA A 418 7.67 4.34 -23.38
CA ALA A 418 7.79 3.63 -22.10
C ALA A 418 9.06 4.05 -21.35
N ALA A 419 8.89 4.38 -20.06
CA ALA A 419 9.96 4.87 -19.21
C ALA A 419 9.65 4.57 -17.73
N THR A 420 10.67 4.71 -16.89
CA THR A 420 10.56 4.61 -15.42
C THR A 420 10.98 5.91 -14.77
N VAL A 421 10.24 6.31 -13.73
CA VAL A 421 10.40 7.58 -13.01
C VAL A 421 10.62 7.28 -11.54
N ALA A 422 11.66 7.85 -10.94
CA ALA A 422 11.93 7.69 -9.50
C ALA A 422 10.94 8.49 -8.65
N HIS A 423 10.57 7.95 -7.47
CA HIS A 423 9.59 8.57 -6.58
C HIS A 423 10.08 8.83 -5.14
N GLY A 424 11.17 8.21 -4.70
CA GLY A 424 11.83 8.52 -3.43
C GLY A 424 11.15 8.03 -2.14
N ILE A 425 10.13 7.17 -2.22
CA ILE A 425 9.40 6.57 -1.09
C ILE A 425 9.33 5.04 -1.24
N ALA A 426 8.69 4.32 -0.35
CA ALA A 426 8.35 2.90 -0.57
C ALA A 426 7.39 2.76 -1.77
N ALA A 427 7.17 1.53 -2.25
CA ALA A 427 6.31 1.28 -3.42
C ALA A 427 4.94 1.97 -3.30
N PRO A 428 4.63 2.97 -4.15
CA PRO A 428 3.35 3.66 -4.10
C PRO A 428 2.18 2.74 -4.39
N LYS A 429 1.11 2.90 -3.63
CA LYS A 429 -0.17 2.22 -3.85
C LYS A 429 -1.22 3.14 -4.49
N PHE A 430 -0.97 4.44 -4.47
CA PHE A 430 -1.80 5.44 -5.10
C PHE A 430 -0.93 6.54 -5.72
N ILE A 431 -1.20 6.88 -6.98
CA ILE A 431 -0.48 7.93 -7.72
C ILE A 431 -1.52 8.80 -8.43
N ILE A 432 -1.37 10.11 -8.32
CA ILE A 432 -2.14 11.12 -9.09
C ILE A 432 -1.16 11.84 -10.02
N THR A 433 -1.47 11.93 -11.31
CA THR A 433 -0.61 12.63 -12.29
C THR A 433 -1.35 13.69 -13.08
N LYS A 434 -0.62 14.73 -13.48
CA LYS A 434 -1.14 15.81 -14.34
C LYS A 434 -0.05 16.35 -15.27
N SER A 435 -0.35 16.43 -16.57
CA SER A 435 0.47 17.21 -17.50
C SER A 435 0.34 18.70 -17.18
N LEU A 436 1.46 19.41 -17.06
CA LEU A 436 1.48 20.83 -16.70
C LEU A 436 1.20 21.75 -17.90
N ALA A 437 1.65 21.33 -19.08
CA ALA A 437 1.53 22.15 -20.30
C ALA A 437 0.27 21.87 -21.11
N ASN A 438 -0.32 20.68 -20.96
CA ASN A 438 -1.42 20.22 -21.80
C ASN A 438 -2.75 20.17 -21.04
N ALA A 439 -3.81 20.57 -21.73
CA ALA A 439 -5.18 20.42 -21.23
C ALA A 439 -5.62 18.95 -21.37
N THR A 440 -5.22 18.11 -20.41
CA THR A 440 -5.50 16.67 -20.35
C THR A 440 -6.15 16.31 -19.04
N ASN A 441 -6.81 15.14 -18.97
CA ASN A 441 -7.35 14.62 -17.72
C ASN A 441 -6.23 14.36 -16.69
N TRP A 442 -6.60 14.40 -15.44
CA TRP A 442 -5.81 13.90 -14.33
C TRP A 442 -5.89 12.37 -14.31
N VAL A 443 -4.77 11.70 -14.35
CA VAL A 443 -4.74 10.24 -14.33
C VAL A 443 -4.34 9.74 -12.95
N THR A 444 -5.07 8.76 -12.45
CA THR A 444 -4.75 8.08 -11.20
C THR A 444 -4.49 6.59 -11.41
N GLY A 445 -3.49 6.08 -10.70
CA GLY A 445 -3.22 4.65 -10.52
C GLY A 445 -3.49 4.26 -9.08
N HIS A 446 -4.10 3.10 -8.86
CA HIS A 446 -4.36 2.55 -7.54
C HIS A 446 -4.13 1.04 -7.55
N ASP A 447 -3.43 0.53 -6.53
CA ASP A 447 -3.02 -0.88 -6.46
C ASP A 447 -4.21 -1.85 -6.54
N SER A 448 -5.35 -1.52 -5.89
CA SER A 448 -6.55 -2.37 -5.87
C SER A 448 -7.25 -2.53 -7.21
N ILE A 449 -7.00 -1.67 -8.19
CA ILE A 449 -7.51 -1.84 -9.55
C ILE A 449 -6.49 -2.48 -10.49
N GLY A 450 -5.25 -2.65 -10.01
CA GLY A 450 -4.10 -3.11 -10.78
C GLY A 450 -3.58 -2.06 -11.76
N TRP A 451 -2.31 -2.16 -12.10
CA TRP A 451 -1.57 -1.17 -12.88
C TRP A 451 -1.70 -1.35 -14.41
N GLY A 452 -2.57 -2.25 -14.85
CA GLY A 452 -3.11 -2.28 -16.21
C GLY A 452 -4.30 -1.34 -16.39
N ASN A 453 -4.84 -0.80 -15.29
CA ASN A 453 -6.01 0.07 -15.25
C ASN A 453 -5.65 1.46 -14.73
N PHE A 454 -6.56 2.40 -14.93
CA PHE A 454 -6.46 3.78 -14.45
C PHE A 454 -7.84 4.37 -14.21
N LEU A 455 -7.89 5.47 -13.45
CA LEU A 455 -9.08 6.31 -13.31
C LEU A 455 -8.71 7.75 -13.66
N PHE A 456 -9.71 8.54 -14.06
CA PHE A 456 -9.56 9.99 -14.14
C PHE A 456 -10.07 10.63 -12.86
N LEU A 457 -9.27 11.55 -12.26
CA LEU A 457 -9.67 12.26 -11.05
C LEU A 457 -10.73 13.34 -11.34
N ASP A 458 -10.74 13.88 -12.54
CA ASP A 458 -11.59 14.97 -13.02
C ASP A 458 -12.88 14.50 -13.70
N THR A 459 -13.17 13.17 -13.66
CA THR A 459 -14.41 12.61 -14.23
C THR A 459 -15.07 11.60 -13.30
N THR A 460 -16.34 11.31 -13.60
CA THR A 460 -17.12 10.28 -12.90
C THR A 460 -16.91 8.87 -13.47
N ASP A 461 -16.12 8.69 -14.51
CA ASP A 461 -15.99 7.43 -15.23
C ASP A 461 -15.50 6.27 -14.33
N ALA A 462 -15.92 5.06 -14.68
CA ALA A 462 -15.34 3.84 -14.16
C ALA A 462 -13.89 3.66 -14.63
N GLN A 463 -13.16 2.71 -14.05
CA GLN A 463 -11.79 2.43 -14.45
C GLN A 463 -11.68 2.08 -15.95
N GLY A 464 -10.70 2.68 -16.60
CA GLY A 464 -10.25 2.30 -17.94
C GLY A 464 -9.07 1.35 -17.88
N ALA A 465 -8.84 0.58 -18.96
CA ALA A 465 -7.70 -0.31 -19.09
C ALA A 465 -6.82 0.14 -20.26
N SER A 466 -5.52 0.33 -20.02
CA SER A 466 -4.56 0.65 -21.08
C SER A 466 -3.12 0.46 -20.63
N ALA A 467 -2.40 -0.40 -21.31
CA ALA A 467 -0.95 -0.54 -21.15
C ALA A 467 -0.18 0.75 -21.47
N ALA A 468 -0.77 1.65 -22.29
CA ALA A 468 -0.14 2.92 -22.64
C ALA A 468 -0.03 3.91 -21.46
N VAL A 469 -0.70 3.66 -20.33
CA VAL A 469 -0.63 4.49 -19.12
C VAL A 469 0.53 4.02 -18.23
N TRP A 470 0.34 2.98 -17.43
CA TRP A 470 1.30 2.48 -16.43
C TRP A 470 2.18 1.34 -16.92
N ASN A 471 2.22 1.08 -18.24
CA ASN A 471 2.97 -0.03 -18.85
C ASN A 471 2.63 -1.42 -18.25
N ASN A 472 1.43 -1.60 -17.73
CA ASN A 472 0.99 -2.80 -16.99
C ASN A 472 1.95 -3.21 -15.84
N THR A 473 2.69 -2.26 -15.28
CA THR A 473 3.77 -2.52 -14.31
C THR A 473 3.47 -1.81 -13.01
N ALA A 474 3.39 -2.57 -11.91
CA ALA A 474 3.24 -2.01 -10.58
C ALA A 474 4.49 -1.21 -10.19
N PRO A 475 4.35 -0.09 -9.46
CA PRO A 475 5.46 0.59 -8.84
C PRO A 475 6.22 -0.34 -7.88
N ASP A 476 7.52 -0.19 -7.83
CA ASP A 476 8.38 -0.84 -6.85
C ASP A 476 8.91 0.15 -5.79
N SER A 477 9.96 -0.22 -5.06
CA SER A 477 10.56 0.63 -4.03
C SER A 477 11.33 1.84 -4.58
N ASN A 478 11.56 1.93 -5.88
CA ASN A 478 12.42 2.94 -6.49
C ASN A 478 11.71 3.75 -7.57
N VAL A 479 10.92 3.09 -8.43
CA VAL A 479 10.33 3.69 -9.62
C VAL A 479 8.87 3.29 -9.83
N PHE A 480 8.14 4.12 -10.55
CA PHE A 480 6.91 3.75 -11.23
C PHE A 480 7.09 3.84 -12.75
N SER A 481 6.32 3.05 -13.48
CA SER A 481 6.38 3.00 -14.93
C SER A 481 5.38 3.96 -15.57
N VAL A 482 5.79 4.58 -16.66
CA VAL A 482 4.93 5.34 -17.58
C VAL A 482 5.12 4.79 -19.00
N ALA A 483 4.10 4.92 -19.85
CA ALA A 483 4.22 4.45 -21.23
C ALA A 483 3.95 5.59 -22.24
N SER A 484 3.35 5.29 -23.39
CA SER A 484 3.19 6.26 -24.49
C SER A 484 2.00 7.21 -24.36
N SER A 485 1.21 7.12 -23.29
CA SER A 485 0.04 7.97 -23.11
C SER A 485 0.42 9.45 -22.95
N SER A 486 -0.17 10.31 -23.78
CA SER A 486 -0.01 11.77 -23.69
C SER A 486 -0.61 12.39 -22.41
N TYR A 487 -1.41 11.64 -21.67
CA TYR A 487 -1.94 12.10 -20.38
C TYR A 487 -0.85 12.17 -19.31
N ILE A 488 0.05 11.17 -19.26
CA ILE A 488 1.05 11.04 -18.19
C ILE A 488 2.49 11.10 -18.66
N ASN A 489 2.76 10.98 -19.98
CA ASN A 489 4.12 11.02 -20.51
C ASN A 489 4.20 11.74 -21.88
N PRO A 490 3.62 12.94 -22.02
CA PRO A 490 3.65 13.71 -23.28
C PRO A 490 5.09 14.10 -23.61
N ALA A 491 5.52 13.83 -24.85
CA ALA A 491 6.88 14.15 -25.29
C ALA A 491 7.21 15.66 -25.11
N GLY A 492 8.30 15.96 -24.43
CA GLY A 492 8.81 17.32 -24.21
C GLY A 492 7.97 18.20 -23.28
N SER A 493 6.96 17.66 -22.60
CA SER A 493 6.13 18.41 -21.65
C SER A 493 6.34 17.94 -20.22
N ASP A 494 6.33 18.87 -19.27
CA ASP A 494 6.45 18.57 -17.86
C ASP A 494 5.18 17.93 -17.30
N VAL A 495 5.36 16.96 -16.41
CA VAL A 495 4.31 16.25 -15.68
C VAL A 495 4.62 16.30 -14.20
N ILE A 496 3.60 16.46 -13.37
CA ILE A 496 3.67 16.33 -11.92
C ILE A 496 2.93 15.07 -11.46
N ALA A 497 3.49 14.38 -10.46
CA ALA A 497 2.82 13.30 -9.75
C ALA A 497 2.83 13.53 -8.25
N TYR A 498 1.77 13.10 -7.59
CA TYR A 498 1.67 12.94 -6.14
C TYR A 498 1.59 11.43 -5.86
N CYS A 499 2.63 10.90 -5.22
CA CYS A 499 2.79 9.47 -4.98
C CYS A 499 2.58 9.17 -3.49
N PHE A 500 1.82 8.11 -3.20
CA PHE A 500 1.47 7.74 -1.84
C PHE A 500 1.74 6.25 -1.60
N SER A 501 2.55 5.95 -0.59
CA SER A 501 2.83 4.61 -0.07
C SER A 501 2.14 4.42 1.27
N PRO A 502 1.61 3.24 1.59
CA PRO A 502 0.99 2.99 2.88
C PRO A 502 2.04 3.04 4.00
N VAL A 503 1.67 3.67 5.11
CA VAL A 503 2.41 3.67 6.37
C VAL A 503 1.50 3.11 7.44
N GLU A 504 1.93 2.03 8.10
CA GLU A 504 1.13 1.34 9.11
C GLU A 504 0.63 2.31 10.17
N GLN A 505 -0.66 2.23 10.47
CA GLN A 505 -1.40 3.07 11.42
C GLN A 505 -1.47 4.57 11.06
N TYR A 506 -1.05 4.98 9.84
CA TYR A 506 -1.10 6.38 9.41
C TYR A 506 -1.79 6.57 8.05
N SER A 507 -1.48 5.75 7.04
CA SER A 507 -2.13 5.87 5.74
C SER A 507 -2.50 4.51 5.16
N SER A 508 -3.64 4.42 4.49
CA SER A 508 -4.17 3.16 3.94
C SER A 508 -4.84 3.39 2.59
N PHE A 509 -4.55 2.51 1.66
CA PHE A 509 -5.05 2.53 0.28
C PHE A 509 -5.56 1.14 -0.05
N GLY A 510 -6.84 1.00 -0.35
CA GLY A 510 -7.45 -0.30 -0.56
C GLY A 510 -8.78 -0.21 -1.29
N SER A 511 -9.57 -1.28 -1.22
CA SER A 511 -10.89 -1.34 -1.83
C SER A 511 -11.90 -2.01 -0.90
N TYR A 512 -13.18 -1.79 -1.20
CA TYR A 512 -14.29 -2.50 -0.57
C TYR A 512 -15.40 -2.76 -1.59
N LEU A 513 -16.22 -3.76 -1.31
CA LEU A 513 -17.40 -4.08 -2.10
C LEU A 513 -18.65 -3.46 -1.46
N GLY A 514 -19.41 -2.72 -2.24
CA GLY A 514 -20.68 -2.16 -1.80
C GLY A 514 -21.73 -3.25 -1.58
N ASN A 515 -22.52 -3.08 -0.52
CA ASN A 515 -23.61 -4.01 -0.18
C ASN A 515 -25.02 -3.44 -0.42
N GLY A 516 -25.13 -2.18 -0.85
CA GLY A 516 -26.42 -1.51 -1.13
C GLY A 516 -27.27 -1.20 0.10
N SER A 517 -26.71 -1.28 1.29
CA SER A 517 -27.41 -1.06 2.57
C SER A 517 -26.92 0.20 3.26
N ALA A 518 -27.81 0.92 3.96
CA ALA A 518 -27.43 2.00 4.87
C ALA A 518 -26.57 1.49 6.05
N ASP A 519 -26.65 0.20 6.37
CA ASP A 519 -25.69 -0.51 7.21
C ASP A 519 -24.58 -1.09 6.31
N GLY A 520 -23.76 -0.20 5.75
CA GLY A 520 -22.75 -0.52 4.76
C GLY A 520 -21.53 -1.23 5.32
N PRO A 521 -20.56 -1.60 4.45
CA PRO A 521 -19.36 -2.29 4.86
C PRO A 521 -18.51 -1.45 5.81
N PHE A 522 -17.91 -2.14 6.79
CA PHE A 522 -16.82 -1.60 7.59
C PHE A 522 -15.50 -1.82 6.86
N VAL A 523 -14.71 -0.76 6.73
CA VAL A 523 -13.40 -0.78 6.09
C VAL A 523 -12.33 -0.54 7.15
N PHE A 524 -11.52 -1.56 7.42
CA PHE A 524 -10.41 -1.46 8.36
C PHE A 524 -9.26 -0.68 7.73
N THR A 525 -8.74 0.33 8.41
CA THR A 525 -7.57 1.12 7.98
C THR A 525 -6.39 1.00 8.94
N GLY A 526 -6.60 0.48 10.17
CA GLY A 526 -5.58 0.40 11.21
C GLY A 526 -5.41 1.71 11.99
N PHE A 527 -6.30 2.69 11.77
CA PHE A 527 -6.28 3.99 12.45
C PHE A 527 -7.66 4.65 12.38
N ARG A 528 -7.82 5.71 13.19
CA ARG A 528 -8.97 6.60 13.07
C ARG A 528 -8.74 7.59 11.93
N PRO A 529 -9.56 7.58 10.86
CA PRO A 529 -9.37 8.49 9.73
C PRO A 529 -9.56 9.97 10.12
N ARG A 530 -8.67 10.82 9.62
CA ARG A 530 -8.81 12.28 9.50
C ARG A 530 -9.48 12.65 8.19
N PHE A 531 -9.09 11.93 7.12
CA PHE A 531 -9.52 12.13 5.76
C PHE A 531 -9.79 10.79 5.09
N VAL A 532 -10.86 10.72 4.32
CA VAL A 532 -11.21 9.57 3.47
C VAL A 532 -11.67 10.09 2.11
N MET A 533 -11.01 9.63 1.06
CA MET A 533 -11.46 9.81 -0.32
C MET A 533 -11.92 8.45 -0.86
N THR A 534 -13.06 8.39 -1.53
CA THR A 534 -13.60 7.17 -2.13
C THR A 534 -14.03 7.38 -3.57
N LYS A 535 -13.94 6.32 -4.39
CA LYS A 535 -14.35 6.32 -5.79
C LYS A 535 -14.88 4.94 -6.19
N ALA A 536 -16.04 4.91 -6.83
CA ALA A 536 -16.48 3.71 -7.53
C ALA A 536 -15.49 3.40 -8.67
N SER A 537 -14.85 2.24 -8.63
CA SER A 537 -13.89 1.81 -9.65
C SER A 537 -14.56 0.99 -10.74
N SER A 538 -15.51 0.11 -10.40
CA SER A 538 -16.20 -0.75 -11.36
C SER A 538 -17.47 -0.12 -11.97
N ALA A 539 -17.83 1.09 -11.56
CA ALA A 539 -18.99 1.84 -12.06
C ALA A 539 -18.70 3.34 -12.11
N SER A 540 -19.55 4.10 -12.81
CA SER A 540 -19.51 5.56 -12.76
C SER A 540 -19.91 6.06 -11.36
N GLY A 541 -19.20 7.07 -10.84
CA GLY A 541 -19.46 7.70 -9.55
C GLY A 541 -18.51 8.86 -9.29
N LEU A 542 -18.86 9.72 -8.36
CA LEU A 542 -18.06 10.87 -7.95
C LEU A 542 -16.87 10.46 -7.07
N TRP A 543 -15.83 11.30 -7.02
CA TRP A 543 -14.73 11.21 -6.07
C TRP A 543 -15.11 11.91 -4.77
N ASN A 544 -15.59 11.17 -3.79
CA ASN A 544 -16.10 11.70 -2.54
C ASN A 544 -14.95 12.06 -1.58
N LEU A 545 -15.00 13.26 -0.98
CA LEU A 545 -14.03 13.77 -0.02
C LEU A 545 -14.70 13.99 1.34
N HIS A 546 -14.34 13.18 2.33
CA HIS A 546 -14.77 13.31 3.71
C HIS A 546 -13.58 13.67 4.60
N ASP A 547 -13.78 14.50 5.62
CA ASP A 547 -12.82 14.71 6.69
C ASP A 547 -13.49 15.05 8.02
N THR A 548 -12.76 14.80 9.09
CA THR A 548 -13.27 14.98 10.46
C THR A 548 -13.11 16.39 10.99
N GLU A 549 -12.51 17.30 10.22
CA GLU A 549 -12.46 18.74 10.55
C GLU A 549 -13.75 19.45 10.14
N ARG A 550 -14.25 19.14 8.95
CA ARG A 550 -15.54 19.66 8.47
C ARG A 550 -16.72 18.98 9.16
N SER A 551 -16.61 17.68 9.42
CA SER A 551 -17.61 16.87 10.14
C SER A 551 -17.01 16.35 11.44
N ASN A 552 -17.26 17.04 12.55
CA ASN A 552 -16.67 16.72 13.87
C ASN A 552 -17.43 15.64 14.65
N SER A 553 -18.47 15.06 14.10
CA SER A 553 -19.26 13.95 14.67
C SER A 553 -19.65 12.96 13.59
N ASN A 554 -19.94 11.71 13.98
CA ASN A 554 -20.51 10.71 13.09
C ASN A 554 -22.03 10.89 12.97
N PRO A 555 -22.61 10.62 11.79
CA PRO A 555 -21.89 10.37 10.55
C PRO A 555 -21.20 11.62 10.01
N ALA A 556 -20.08 11.44 9.30
CA ALA A 556 -19.42 12.52 8.56
C ALA A 556 -20.28 12.84 7.33
N SER A 557 -21.08 13.91 7.43
CA SER A 557 -22.13 14.26 6.46
C SER A 557 -21.74 15.35 5.46
N LYS A 558 -20.69 16.13 5.76
CA LYS A 558 -20.23 17.22 4.88
C LYS A 558 -19.35 16.69 3.77
N LEU A 559 -19.85 16.80 2.54
CA LEU A 559 -19.26 16.21 1.36
C LEU A 559 -18.80 17.27 0.35
N LEU A 560 -17.63 17.03 -0.20
CA LEU A 560 -17.09 17.65 -1.41
C LEU A 560 -16.67 16.56 -2.38
N TRP A 561 -16.47 16.91 -3.65
CA TRP A 561 -16.07 15.99 -4.70
C TRP A 561 -14.85 16.52 -5.45
N ALA A 562 -13.82 15.69 -5.59
CA ALA A 562 -12.58 16.09 -6.26
C ALA A 562 -12.77 16.43 -7.75
N ASP A 563 -13.77 15.83 -8.37
CA ASP A 563 -14.16 15.96 -9.79
C ASP A 563 -15.23 17.03 -10.03
N SER A 564 -15.56 17.86 -9.03
CA SER A 564 -16.65 18.86 -9.18
C SER A 564 -16.31 20.19 -8.52
N SER A 565 -16.68 21.28 -9.18
CA SER A 565 -16.64 22.63 -8.60
C SER A 565 -17.75 22.90 -7.58
N SER A 566 -18.71 21.98 -7.41
CA SER A 566 -19.87 22.17 -6.52
C SER A 566 -19.46 22.59 -5.12
N GLN A 567 -20.30 23.41 -4.50
CA GLN A 567 -20.17 23.77 -3.09
C GLN A 567 -20.36 22.54 -2.18
N GLU A 568 -19.95 22.67 -0.92
CA GLU A 568 -20.17 21.62 0.08
C GLU A 568 -21.65 21.36 0.29
N VAL A 569 -21.99 20.07 0.38
CA VAL A 569 -23.34 19.62 0.72
C VAL A 569 -23.29 18.89 2.06
N ASP A 570 -24.23 19.21 2.95
CA ASP A 570 -24.41 18.50 4.21
C ASP A 570 -25.57 17.49 4.07
N TYR A 571 -25.21 16.21 4.02
CA TYR A 571 -26.15 15.09 3.90
C TYR A 571 -26.56 14.54 5.27
N ALA A 572 -26.97 15.42 6.21
CA ALA A 572 -27.38 15.01 7.55
C ALA A 572 -28.49 13.94 7.58
N GLY A 573 -29.18 13.69 6.46
CA GLY A 573 -30.19 12.65 6.28
C GLY A 573 -29.68 11.24 5.96
N GLY A 574 -28.36 11.03 5.84
CA GLY A 574 -27.75 9.69 5.73
C GLY A 574 -27.21 9.32 4.35
N ASP A 575 -27.62 9.98 3.27
CA ASP A 575 -27.04 9.71 1.94
C ASP A 575 -25.60 10.25 1.86
N PHE A 576 -24.72 9.47 1.23
CA PHE A 576 -23.28 9.80 1.04
C PHE A 576 -22.49 10.01 2.33
N THR A 577 -22.88 9.41 3.44
CA THR A 577 -22.19 9.58 4.73
C THR A 577 -21.33 8.38 5.10
N ILE A 578 -20.30 8.63 5.94
CA ILE A 578 -19.47 7.59 6.55
C ILE A 578 -19.39 7.81 8.05
N ASP A 579 -19.23 6.74 8.82
CA ASP A 579 -18.73 6.83 10.20
C ASP A 579 -17.22 6.68 10.20
N CYS A 580 -16.50 7.64 10.80
CA CYS A 580 -15.09 7.52 11.11
C CYS A 580 -14.94 6.86 12.48
N LEU A 581 -14.39 5.64 12.51
CA LEU A 581 -14.24 4.81 13.70
C LEU A 581 -12.79 4.79 14.18
N SER A 582 -12.53 4.21 15.35
CA SER A 582 -11.18 4.18 15.93
C SER A 582 -10.14 3.42 15.09
N ASN A 583 -10.58 2.52 14.21
CA ASN A 583 -9.73 1.64 13.42
C ASN A 583 -10.11 1.57 11.93
N GLY A 584 -10.96 2.49 11.46
CA GLY A 584 -11.40 2.50 10.07
C GLY A 584 -12.61 3.39 9.85
N PHE A 585 -13.33 3.15 8.78
CA PHE A 585 -14.58 3.83 8.47
C PHE A 585 -15.68 2.85 8.06
N LYS A 586 -16.93 3.28 8.15
CA LYS A 586 -18.10 2.50 7.73
C LYS A 586 -18.97 3.34 6.81
N ALA A 587 -19.32 2.80 5.64
CA ALA A 587 -20.28 3.44 4.75
C ALA A 587 -21.67 3.43 5.39
N ARG A 588 -22.41 4.57 5.29
CA ARG A 588 -23.75 4.75 5.86
C ARG A 588 -24.78 5.10 4.81
N ALA A 589 -24.49 4.83 3.56
CA ALA A 589 -25.32 5.14 2.42
C ALA A 589 -25.57 3.91 1.57
N SER A 590 -26.66 3.92 0.80
CA SER A 590 -26.99 2.89 -0.20
C SER A 590 -26.78 3.39 -1.64
N THR A 591 -26.17 4.56 -1.84
CA THR A 591 -26.07 5.26 -3.12
C THR A 591 -24.95 4.75 -4.02
N SER A 592 -25.06 5.00 -5.32
CA SER A 592 -24.12 4.56 -6.35
C SER A 592 -22.69 5.10 -6.17
N SER A 593 -22.54 6.29 -5.58
CA SER A 593 -21.21 6.89 -5.42
C SER A 593 -20.45 6.37 -4.19
N LEU A 594 -21.09 5.66 -3.26
CA LEU A 594 -20.44 5.23 -2.02
C LEU A 594 -20.65 3.75 -1.67
N ASN A 595 -21.82 3.15 -1.96
CA ASN A 595 -22.13 1.79 -1.47
C ASN A 595 -23.20 1.05 -2.29
N SER A 596 -23.28 1.16 -3.61
CA SER A 596 -24.16 0.30 -4.41
C SER A 596 -23.78 -1.15 -4.32
N SER A 597 -24.77 -2.02 -4.24
CA SER A 597 -24.57 -3.48 -4.19
C SER A 597 -23.77 -3.99 -5.39
N GLY A 598 -22.71 -4.75 -5.14
CA GLY A 598 -21.86 -5.36 -6.16
C GLY A 598 -20.88 -4.40 -6.85
N VAL A 599 -20.85 -3.12 -6.46
CA VAL A 599 -19.86 -2.16 -6.99
C VAL A 599 -18.61 -2.16 -6.13
N THR A 600 -17.45 -2.23 -6.76
CA THR A 600 -16.16 -2.09 -6.09
C THR A 600 -15.78 -0.62 -5.98
N TYR A 601 -15.36 -0.21 -4.80
CA TYR A 601 -14.88 1.13 -4.47
C TYR A 601 -13.43 1.07 -4.04
N ILE A 602 -12.61 2.00 -4.51
CA ILE A 602 -11.29 2.25 -3.93
C ILE A 602 -11.40 3.32 -2.86
N TYR A 603 -10.46 3.29 -1.91
CA TYR A 603 -10.35 4.32 -0.89
C TYR A 603 -8.90 4.74 -0.65
N ILE A 604 -8.76 5.97 -0.22
CA ILE A 604 -7.53 6.62 0.23
C ILE A 604 -7.84 7.23 1.59
N ALA A 605 -7.08 6.86 2.63
CA ALA A 605 -7.33 7.34 3.98
C ALA A 605 -6.05 7.76 4.70
N PHE A 606 -6.13 8.85 5.47
CA PHE A 606 -5.06 9.36 6.34
C PHE A 606 -5.55 9.47 7.78
N ALA A 607 -4.67 9.18 8.73
CA ALA A 607 -4.99 9.09 10.15
C ALA A 607 -5.13 10.46 10.82
N SER A 608 -6.06 10.55 11.77
CA SER A 608 -5.94 11.51 12.88
C SER A 608 -5.10 10.93 14.02
N HIS A 609 -5.35 9.67 14.36
CA HIS A 609 -4.67 8.94 15.43
C HIS A 609 -4.54 7.46 15.03
N PRO A 610 -3.40 6.81 15.31
CA PRO A 610 -3.23 5.38 15.12
C PRO A 610 -4.20 4.59 16.01
N PHE A 611 -4.59 3.39 15.58
CA PHE A 611 -5.56 2.56 16.32
C PHE A 611 -5.10 2.27 17.76
N LYS A 612 -3.80 2.12 17.97
CA LYS A 612 -3.22 1.91 19.31
C LYS A 612 -3.65 2.96 20.33
N THR A 613 -3.84 4.22 19.91
CA THR A 613 -4.18 5.36 20.77
C THR A 613 -5.52 6.00 20.45
N ALA A 614 -6.18 5.59 19.35
CA ALA A 614 -7.43 6.17 18.92
C ALA A 614 -8.56 5.87 19.93
N ARG A 615 -9.42 6.87 20.12
CA ARG A 615 -10.66 6.73 20.90
C ARG A 615 -11.86 6.68 19.97
N ALA A 616 -12.93 5.99 20.38
CA ALA A 616 -14.21 6.08 19.70
C ALA A 616 -14.69 7.54 19.66
N ARG A 617 -15.40 7.89 18.59
CA ARG A 617 -15.92 9.25 18.36
C ARG A 617 -17.39 9.34 18.77
#